data_cb6826319a5a177da36446e3dfa0ad32
#
_entry.id   cb6826319a5a177da36446e3dfa0ad32
#
_cell.length_a   1.000
_cell.length_b   1.000
_cell.length_c   1.000
_cell.angle_alpha   90.00
_cell.angle_beta   90.00
_cell.angle_gamma   90.00
#
_symmetry.space_group_name_H-M   'P 1'
#
loop_
_entity.id
_entity.type
_entity.pdbx_description
1 polymer ?
#
loop_
_entity_poly.entity_id
_entity_poly.type
_entity_poly.pdbx_seq_one_letter_code
_entity_poly.pdbx_strand_id
1 'polypeptide(L)'
;DIRVVLLRLASRTQTLRHYAANADDLSVQVARETLELYSPLANRLGVWELKWELEDLSFHFLHPDVYKRIAVMLDEKRTGREQFIADAVARVRSELAAAGVMEAEIYGRPKHIYSIWNKMHKKGIEFSEVYDVRALRIIVKDLKDCYTALGIVHNLWVPIPKEFDDYISNPKGNYYRSLH
;
A
#
# COMPACT_ATOMS: atom_id res chain seq x y z
N ASP A 1 5.57 23.89 12.17
CA ASP A 1 6.32 22.78 12.79
C ASP A 1 5.69 21.45 12.37
N ILE A 2 6.50 20.54 11.83
CA ILE A 2 6.07 19.22 11.33
C ILE A 2 5.39 18.38 12.42
N ARG A 3 5.78 18.54 13.67
CA ARG A 3 5.17 17.82 14.81
C ARG A 3 3.70 18.17 14.98
N VAL A 4 3.33 19.43 14.77
CA VAL A 4 1.93 19.87 14.82
C VAL A 4 1.12 19.22 13.71
N VAL A 5 1.71 19.09 12.52
CA VAL A 5 1.05 18.43 11.39
C VAL A 5 0.84 16.95 11.68
N LEU A 6 1.83 16.25 12.22
CA LEU A 6 1.70 14.83 12.61
C LEU A 6 0.61 14.63 13.68
N LEU A 7 0.53 15.52 14.69
CA LEU A 7 -0.54 15.48 15.68
C LEU A 7 -1.91 15.70 15.05
N ARG A 8 -2.03 16.61 14.07
CA ARG A 8 -3.28 16.84 13.33
C ARG A 8 -3.69 15.63 12.50
N LEU A 9 -2.74 14.97 11.82
CA LEU A 9 -2.99 13.74 11.06
C LEU A 9 -3.47 12.62 12.00
N ALA A 10 -2.80 12.40 13.12
CA ALA A 10 -3.19 11.42 14.13
C ALA A 10 -4.57 11.70 14.72
N SER A 11 -4.85 12.97 15.08
CA SER A 11 -6.16 13.38 15.57
C SER A 11 -7.26 13.15 14.53
N ARG A 12 -7.03 13.47 13.26
CA ARG A 12 -7.98 13.23 12.16
C ARG A 12 -8.25 11.73 11.98
N THR A 13 -7.22 10.89 12.08
CA THR A 13 -7.37 9.43 12.03
C THR A 13 -8.27 8.93 13.16
N GLN A 14 -8.07 9.41 14.39
CA GLN A 14 -8.92 9.05 15.52
C GLN A 14 -10.37 9.53 15.35
N THR A 15 -10.58 10.71 14.78
CA THR A 15 -11.93 11.21 14.46
C THR A 15 -12.65 10.28 13.49
N LEU A 16 -11.99 9.87 12.41
CA LEU A 16 -12.59 8.94 11.44
C LEU A 16 -12.84 7.55 12.03
N ARG A 17 -11.92 7.03 12.87
CA ARG A 17 -12.14 5.77 13.60
C ARG A 17 -13.35 5.86 14.54
N HIS A 18 -13.51 6.99 15.23
CA HIS A 18 -14.66 7.22 16.08
C HIS A 18 -15.97 7.20 15.29
N TYR A 19 -16.02 7.89 14.14
CA TYR A 19 -17.20 7.87 13.27
C TYR A 19 -17.46 6.49 12.64
N ALA A 20 -16.43 5.72 12.37
CA ALA A 20 -16.59 4.35 11.88
C ALA A 20 -17.22 3.41 12.92
N ALA A 21 -16.99 3.67 14.20
CA ALA A 21 -17.59 2.93 15.31
C ALA A 21 -18.99 3.45 15.70
N ASN A 22 -19.27 4.74 15.43
CA ASN A 22 -20.50 5.41 15.82
C ASN A 22 -21.04 6.17 14.60
N ALA A 23 -22.21 5.79 14.10
CA ALA A 23 -22.82 6.50 12.99
C ALA A 23 -23.01 8.00 13.33
N ASP A 24 -22.40 8.88 12.53
CA ASP A 24 -22.44 10.34 12.72
C ASP A 24 -22.65 11.03 11.38
N ASP A 25 -23.57 11.98 11.32
CA ASP A 25 -23.92 12.73 10.10
C ASP A 25 -22.74 13.58 9.57
N LEU A 26 -21.82 13.96 10.44
CA LEU A 26 -20.63 14.74 10.05
C LEU A 26 -19.55 13.88 9.35
N SER A 27 -19.67 12.56 9.39
CA SER A 27 -18.67 11.62 8.85
C SER A 27 -18.35 11.87 7.37
N VAL A 28 -19.35 12.17 6.55
CA VAL A 28 -19.20 12.42 5.10
C VAL A 28 -18.42 13.70 4.82
N GLN A 29 -18.72 14.78 5.55
CA GLN A 29 -18.01 16.05 5.38
C GLN A 29 -16.53 15.91 5.81
N VAL A 30 -16.31 15.29 6.97
CA VAL A 30 -14.96 15.04 7.50
C VAL A 30 -14.15 14.11 6.59
N ALA A 31 -14.80 13.09 6.02
CA ALA A 31 -14.17 12.20 5.06
C ALA A 31 -13.73 12.92 3.78
N ARG A 32 -14.57 13.80 3.23
CA ARG A 32 -14.25 14.61 2.05
C ARG A 32 -13.06 15.53 2.32
N GLU A 33 -13.10 16.31 3.39
CA GLU A 33 -12.00 17.17 3.80
C GLU A 33 -10.70 16.36 4.00
N THR A 34 -10.82 15.13 4.52
CA THR A 34 -9.66 14.26 4.74
C THR A 34 -8.99 13.86 3.43
N LEU A 35 -9.77 13.46 2.41
CA LEU A 35 -9.21 13.12 1.11
C LEU A 35 -8.61 14.32 0.37
N GLU A 36 -9.21 15.52 0.55
CA GLU A 36 -8.77 16.74 -0.14
C GLU A 36 -7.53 17.37 0.50
N LEU A 37 -7.39 17.31 1.83
CA LEU A 37 -6.34 18.02 2.56
C LEU A 37 -5.37 17.08 3.31
N TYR A 38 -5.89 16.20 4.16
CA TYR A 38 -5.06 15.42 5.09
C TYR A 38 -4.32 14.27 4.41
N SER A 39 -4.96 13.54 3.51
CA SER A 39 -4.29 12.44 2.79
C SER A 39 -3.17 12.94 1.87
N PRO A 40 -3.33 14.00 1.06
CA PRO A 40 -2.23 14.60 0.32
C PRO A 40 -1.10 15.10 1.20
N LEU A 41 -1.42 15.66 2.37
CA LEU A 41 -0.43 16.13 3.33
C LEU A 41 0.38 14.97 3.92
N ALA A 42 -0.30 13.89 4.35
CA ALA A 42 0.35 12.66 4.82
C ALA A 42 1.24 12.04 3.73
N ASN A 43 0.78 12.05 2.48
CA ASN A 43 1.56 11.60 1.33
C ASN A 43 2.84 12.42 1.14
N ARG A 44 2.75 13.75 1.24
CA ARG A 44 3.89 14.65 1.07
C ARG A 44 4.92 14.51 2.18
N LEU A 45 4.47 14.19 3.40
CA LEU A 45 5.33 13.95 4.57
C LEU A 45 5.89 12.52 4.60
N GLY A 46 5.46 11.63 3.70
CA GLY A 46 5.90 10.24 3.67
C GLY A 46 5.35 9.37 4.79
N VAL A 47 4.28 9.81 5.47
CA VAL A 47 3.64 9.05 6.56
C VAL A 47 2.60 8.12 5.98
N TRP A 48 3.06 7.03 5.37
CA TRP A 48 2.26 6.14 4.53
C TRP A 48 1.15 5.42 5.28
N GLU A 49 1.40 4.98 6.50
CA GLU A 49 0.42 4.25 7.31
C GLU A 49 -0.80 5.14 7.60
N LEU A 50 -0.58 6.36 8.07
CA LEU A 50 -1.65 7.32 8.29
C LEU A 50 -2.37 7.68 6.98
N LYS A 51 -1.61 7.89 5.89
CA LYS A 51 -2.20 8.17 4.58
C LYS A 51 -3.20 7.09 4.17
N TRP A 52 -2.78 5.84 4.19
CA TRP A 52 -3.63 4.73 3.75
C TRP A 52 -4.87 4.56 4.62
N GLU A 53 -4.71 4.68 5.92
CA GLU A 53 -5.83 4.59 6.84
C GLU A 53 -6.83 5.75 6.67
N LEU A 54 -6.33 6.97 6.52
CA LEU A 54 -7.15 8.15 6.22
C LEU A 54 -7.93 7.97 4.91
N GLU A 55 -7.28 7.43 3.87
CA GLU A 55 -7.91 7.17 2.58
C GLU A 55 -8.99 6.08 2.66
N ASP A 56 -8.69 4.93 3.30
CA ASP A 56 -9.65 3.82 3.40
C ASP A 56 -10.86 4.18 4.25
N LEU A 57 -10.66 4.81 5.42
CA LEU A 57 -11.75 5.26 6.27
C LEU A 57 -12.62 6.31 5.56
N SER A 58 -12.00 7.28 4.91
CA SER A 58 -12.75 8.32 4.17
C SER A 58 -13.53 7.71 3.00
N PHE A 59 -12.93 6.79 2.26
CA PHE A 59 -13.58 6.11 1.15
C PHE A 59 -14.77 5.26 1.61
N HIS A 60 -14.67 4.62 2.76
CA HIS A 60 -15.77 3.88 3.37
C HIS A 60 -17.00 4.77 3.62
N PHE A 61 -16.81 6.02 4.08
CA PHE A 61 -17.92 6.95 4.29
C PHE A 61 -18.48 7.55 3.00
N LEU A 62 -17.62 7.85 2.04
CA LEU A 62 -18.02 8.50 0.79
C LEU A 62 -18.65 7.55 -0.21
N HIS A 63 -18.19 6.30 -0.25
CA HIS A 63 -18.62 5.29 -1.22
C HIS A 63 -18.81 3.92 -0.57
N PRO A 64 -19.73 3.79 0.42
CA PRO A 64 -19.87 2.59 1.24
C PRO A 64 -20.17 1.32 0.43
N ASP A 65 -20.98 1.41 -0.62
CA ASP A 65 -21.32 0.25 -1.45
C ASP A 65 -20.14 -0.22 -2.30
N VAL A 66 -19.35 0.71 -2.82
CA VAL A 66 -18.15 0.38 -3.60
C VAL A 66 -17.10 -0.22 -2.68
N TYR A 67 -16.90 0.36 -1.49
CA TYR A 67 -16.01 -0.16 -0.46
C TYR A 67 -16.37 -1.61 -0.11
N LYS A 68 -17.63 -1.89 0.21
CA LYS A 68 -18.12 -3.23 0.53
C LYS A 68 -17.90 -4.23 -0.60
N ARG A 69 -18.18 -3.85 -1.85
CA ARG A 69 -17.94 -4.73 -3.01
C ARG A 69 -16.48 -5.13 -3.14
N ILE A 70 -15.55 -4.17 -3.03
CA ILE A 70 -14.12 -4.45 -3.12
C ILE A 70 -13.67 -5.31 -1.93
N ALA A 71 -14.16 -5.03 -0.72
CA ALA A 71 -13.87 -5.81 0.48
C ALA A 71 -14.28 -7.28 0.34
N VAL A 72 -15.49 -7.56 -0.18
CA VAL A 72 -15.97 -8.92 -0.45
C VAL A 72 -15.07 -9.61 -1.49
N MET A 73 -14.78 -8.96 -2.62
CA MET A 73 -13.89 -9.53 -3.63
C MET A 73 -12.47 -9.84 -3.12
N LEU A 74 -11.98 -9.02 -2.17
CA LEU A 74 -10.71 -9.29 -1.49
C LEU A 74 -10.80 -10.48 -0.53
N ASP A 75 -11.91 -10.62 0.20
CA ASP A 75 -12.08 -11.71 1.16
C ASP A 75 -12.27 -13.06 0.46
N GLU A 76 -13.05 -13.14 -0.60
CA GLU A 76 -13.24 -14.35 -1.41
C GLU A 76 -11.90 -14.94 -1.92
N LYS A 77 -10.93 -14.09 -2.20
CA LYS A 77 -9.59 -14.48 -2.66
C LYS A 77 -8.55 -14.60 -1.54
N ARG A 78 -8.95 -14.45 -0.28
CA ARG A 78 -8.03 -14.33 0.86
C ARG A 78 -7.14 -15.55 1.03
N THR A 79 -7.71 -16.75 1.16
CA THR A 79 -6.96 -17.98 1.43
C THR A 79 -5.92 -18.26 0.36
N GLY A 80 -6.30 -18.20 -0.92
CA GLY A 80 -5.36 -18.41 -2.03
C GLY A 80 -4.29 -17.31 -2.10
N ARG A 81 -4.61 -16.09 -1.69
CA ARG A 81 -3.65 -14.99 -1.62
C ARG A 81 -2.65 -15.17 -0.49
N GLU A 82 -3.10 -15.58 0.70
CA GLU A 82 -2.25 -15.81 1.87
C GLU A 82 -1.25 -16.95 1.60
N GLN A 83 -1.71 -18.05 1.02
CA GLN A 83 -0.84 -19.16 0.65
C GLN A 83 0.20 -18.74 -0.39
N PHE A 84 -0.22 -18.08 -1.46
CA PHE A 84 0.69 -17.56 -2.49
C PHE A 84 1.76 -16.63 -1.89
N ILE A 85 1.37 -15.72 -0.99
CA ILE A 85 2.28 -14.80 -0.32
C ILE A 85 3.27 -15.57 0.57
N ALA A 86 2.80 -16.55 1.34
CA ALA A 86 3.65 -17.37 2.20
C ALA A 86 4.72 -18.13 1.39
N ASP A 87 4.32 -18.77 0.30
CA ASP A 87 5.21 -19.50 -0.59
C ASP A 87 6.24 -18.57 -1.25
N ALA A 88 5.79 -17.40 -1.72
CA ALA A 88 6.65 -16.41 -2.35
C ALA A 88 7.66 -15.82 -1.34
N VAL A 89 7.23 -15.53 -0.10
CA VAL A 89 8.12 -15.07 0.99
C VAL A 89 9.20 -16.13 1.28
N ALA A 90 8.81 -17.38 1.43
CA ALA A 90 9.75 -18.48 1.71
C ALA A 90 10.79 -18.62 0.60
N ARG A 91 10.35 -18.57 -0.66
CA ARG A 91 11.22 -18.68 -1.83
C ARG A 91 12.21 -17.51 -1.93
N VAL A 92 11.74 -16.27 -1.82
CA VAL A 92 12.60 -15.09 -1.85
C VAL A 92 13.61 -15.09 -0.71
N ARG A 93 13.19 -15.47 0.50
CA ARG A 93 14.07 -15.56 1.66
C ARG A 93 15.21 -16.55 1.45
N SER A 94 14.92 -17.73 0.90
CA SER A 94 15.92 -18.74 0.58
C SER A 94 16.96 -18.21 -0.42
N GLU A 95 16.51 -17.58 -1.49
CA GLU A 95 17.41 -17.06 -2.54
C GLU A 95 18.25 -15.87 -2.05
N LEU A 96 17.67 -14.97 -1.23
CA LEU A 96 18.41 -13.86 -0.63
C LEU A 96 19.52 -14.38 0.33
N ALA A 97 19.17 -15.37 1.15
CA ALA A 97 20.15 -16.00 2.04
C ALA A 97 21.29 -16.66 1.26
N ALA A 98 20.98 -17.38 0.17
CA ALA A 98 21.97 -17.98 -0.72
C ALA A 98 22.90 -16.95 -1.40
N ALA A 99 22.39 -15.74 -1.64
CA ALA A 99 23.15 -14.61 -2.19
C ALA A 99 23.90 -13.81 -1.11
N GLY A 100 23.86 -14.20 0.17
CA GLY A 100 24.54 -13.54 1.29
C GLY A 100 23.78 -12.36 1.90
N VAL A 101 22.53 -12.10 1.48
CA VAL A 101 21.65 -11.07 2.06
C VAL A 101 20.87 -11.68 3.22
N MET A 102 21.48 -11.70 4.41
CA MET A 102 20.95 -12.39 5.59
C MET A 102 19.96 -11.54 6.40
N GLU A 103 20.08 -10.21 6.33
CA GLU A 103 19.29 -9.27 7.14
C GLU A 103 18.16 -8.64 6.29
N ALA A 104 17.34 -9.50 5.64
CA ALA A 104 16.20 -9.03 4.87
C ALA A 104 14.88 -9.30 5.60
N GLU A 105 14.07 -8.25 5.80
CA GLU A 105 12.69 -8.39 6.24
C GLU A 105 11.78 -8.55 5.02
N ILE A 106 11.03 -9.68 4.97
CA ILE A 106 10.16 -9.99 3.84
C ILE A 106 8.76 -10.28 4.38
N TYR A 107 7.79 -9.54 3.90
CA TYR A 107 6.39 -9.74 4.28
C TYR A 107 5.41 -9.38 3.16
N GLY A 108 4.22 -9.96 3.23
CA GLY A 108 3.11 -9.60 2.35
C GLY A 108 2.63 -8.18 2.65
N ARG A 109 2.43 -7.39 1.61
CA ARG A 109 1.85 -6.05 1.73
C ARG A 109 0.37 -6.11 1.37
N PRO A 110 -0.55 -5.89 2.33
CA PRO A 110 -1.96 -5.74 2.01
C PRO A 110 -2.16 -4.50 1.14
N LYS A 111 -2.95 -4.63 0.08
CA LYS A 111 -3.36 -3.47 -0.71
C LYS A 111 -4.63 -2.88 -0.13
N HIS A 112 -4.61 -1.58 0.10
CA HIS A 112 -5.73 -0.82 0.65
C HIS A 112 -6.86 -0.67 -0.37
N ILE A 113 -8.10 -0.71 0.10
CA ILE A 113 -9.31 -0.72 -0.74
C ILE A 113 -9.38 0.55 -1.61
N TYR A 114 -9.11 1.72 -1.03
CA TYR A 114 -9.06 2.97 -1.79
C TYR A 114 -7.99 2.93 -2.90
N SER A 115 -6.83 2.35 -2.63
CA SER A 115 -5.76 2.23 -3.64
C SER A 115 -6.16 1.30 -4.79
N ILE A 116 -6.92 0.24 -4.52
CA ILE A 116 -7.48 -0.67 -5.53
C ILE A 116 -8.50 0.09 -6.39
N TRP A 117 -9.49 0.72 -5.75
CA TRP A 117 -10.51 1.51 -6.43
C TRP A 117 -9.89 2.60 -7.33
N ASN A 118 -8.93 3.35 -6.80
CA ASN A 118 -8.27 4.43 -7.53
C ASN A 118 -7.49 3.91 -8.76
N LYS A 119 -6.86 2.73 -8.66
CA LYS A 119 -6.21 2.07 -9.80
C LYS A 119 -7.22 1.62 -10.84
N MET A 120 -8.31 0.97 -10.42
CA MET A 120 -9.40 0.55 -11.31
C MET A 120 -10.00 1.75 -12.05
N HIS A 121 -10.32 2.81 -11.31
CA HIS A 121 -10.92 4.02 -11.87
C HIS A 121 -10.00 4.76 -12.85
N LYS A 122 -8.71 4.94 -12.48
CA LYS A 122 -7.74 5.66 -13.33
C LYS A 122 -7.34 4.90 -14.59
N LYS A 123 -7.24 3.57 -14.52
CA LYS A 123 -6.86 2.72 -15.65
C LYS A 123 -8.06 2.19 -16.43
N GLY A 124 -9.31 2.36 -15.94
CA GLY A 124 -10.53 1.82 -16.55
C GLY A 124 -10.53 0.29 -16.58
N ILE A 125 -9.98 -0.37 -15.54
CA ILE A 125 -9.83 -1.83 -15.47
C ILE A 125 -10.74 -2.43 -14.41
N GLU A 126 -11.08 -3.72 -14.58
CA GLU A 126 -11.84 -4.49 -13.60
C GLU A 126 -10.95 -4.99 -12.44
N PHE A 127 -11.57 -5.36 -11.31
CA PHE A 127 -10.84 -5.90 -10.15
C PHE A 127 -9.98 -7.12 -10.47
N SER A 128 -10.43 -7.99 -11.38
CA SER A 128 -9.69 -9.17 -11.84
C SER A 128 -8.37 -8.83 -12.53
N GLU A 129 -8.23 -7.63 -13.06
CA GLU A 129 -7.05 -7.13 -13.76
C GLU A 129 -6.10 -6.34 -12.83
N VAL A 130 -6.43 -6.23 -11.54
CA VAL A 130 -5.57 -5.61 -10.53
C VAL A 130 -4.60 -6.67 -9.99
N TYR A 131 -3.43 -6.82 -10.62
CA TYR A 131 -2.45 -7.85 -10.26
C TYR A 131 -1.78 -7.61 -8.91
N ASP A 132 -1.58 -6.36 -8.51
CA ASP A 132 -0.82 -5.96 -7.32
C ASP A 132 -1.60 -6.03 -5.99
N VAL A 133 -2.71 -6.77 -5.97
CA VAL A 133 -3.36 -7.20 -4.72
C VAL A 133 -2.54 -8.27 -3.96
N ARG A 134 -1.58 -8.89 -4.66
CA ARG A 134 -0.61 -9.86 -4.14
C ARG A 134 0.78 -9.23 -4.20
N ALA A 135 1.11 -8.42 -3.23
CA ALA A 135 2.39 -7.72 -3.20
C ALA A 135 3.26 -8.19 -2.04
N LEU A 136 4.56 -8.24 -2.27
CA LEU A 136 5.58 -8.43 -1.25
C LEU A 136 6.30 -7.10 -1.01
N ARG A 137 6.80 -6.94 0.21
CA ARG A 137 7.78 -5.92 0.56
C ARG A 137 9.03 -6.60 1.07
N ILE A 138 10.18 -6.20 0.51
CA ILE A 138 11.50 -6.64 0.93
C ILE A 138 12.22 -5.40 1.44
N ILE A 139 12.58 -5.40 2.72
CA ILE A 139 13.39 -4.34 3.33
C ILE A 139 14.77 -4.91 3.54
N VAL A 140 15.76 -4.22 3.03
CA VAL A 140 17.16 -4.62 3.10
C VAL A 140 18.00 -3.49 3.69
N LYS A 141 19.23 -3.80 4.09
CA LYS A 141 20.11 -2.89 4.82
C LYS A 141 20.59 -1.71 3.97
N ASP A 142 20.93 -1.93 2.72
CA ASP A 142 21.57 -0.94 1.87
C ASP A 142 21.13 -1.00 0.41
N LEU A 143 21.65 -0.07 -0.38
CA LEU A 143 21.32 0.08 -1.79
C LEU A 143 21.78 -1.12 -2.63
N LYS A 144 22.96 -1.69 -2.33
CA LYS A 144 23.50 -2.86 -3.04
C LYS A 144 22.54 -4.04 -2.89
N ASP A 145 22.05 -4.27 -1.68
CA ASP A 145 21.12 -5.35 -1.37
C ASP A 145 19.75 -5.13 -2.05
N CYS A 146 19.32 -3.87 -2.25
CA CYS A 146 18.12 -3.57 -3.04
C CYS A 146 18.24 -4.09 -4.48
N TYR A 147 19.34 -3.80 -5.17
CA TYR A 147 19.55 -4.27 -6.54
C TYR A 147 19.84 -5.77 -6.61
N THR A 148 20.48 -6.34 -5.58
CA THR A 148 20.64 -7.79 -5.47
C THR A 148 19.27 -8.47 -5.35
N ALA A 149 18.39 -7.96 -4.50
CA ALA A 149 17.03 -8.46 -4.35
C ALA A 149 16.23 -8.34 -5.65
N LEU A 150 16.36 -7.23 -6.39
CA LEU A 150 15.73 -7.06 -7.70
C LEU A 150 16.19 -8.15 -8.69
N GLY A 151 17.49 -8.39 -8.79
CA GLY A 151 18.05 -9.44 -9.66
C GLY A 151 17.52 -10.83 -9.32
N ILE A 152 17.42 -11.16 -8.03
CA ILE A 152 16.84 -12.42 -7.54
C ILE A 152 15.36 -12.53 -7.94
N VAL A 153 14.57 -11.47 -7.70
CA VAL A 153 13.14 -11.44 -8.07
C VAL A 153 12.95 -11.61 -9.58
N HIS A 154 13.77 -10.98 -10.40
CA HIS A 154 13.74 -11.14 -11.87
C HIS A 154 14.16 -12.53 -12.34
N ASN A 155 15.00 -13.24 -11.59
CA ASN A 155 15.33 -14.63 -11.87
C ASN A 155 14.20 -15.59 -11.46
N LEU A 156 13.45 -15.26 -10.42
CA LEU A 156 12.33 -16.07 -9.94
C LEU A 156 11.06 -15.89 -10.76
N TRP A 157 10.81 -14.69 -11.25
CA TRP A 157 9.60 -14.34 -12.01
C TRP A 157 9.91 -13.40 -13.16
N VAL A 158 9.23 -13.61 -14.27
CA VAL A 158 9.33 -12.73 -15.43
C VAL A 158 8.65 -11.38 -15.11
N PRO A 159 9.36 -10.26 -15.25
CA PRO A 159 8.77 -8.94 -15.00
C PRO A 159 7.68 -8.61 -16.03
N ILE A 160 6.64 -7.91 -15.57
CA ILE A 160 5.60 -7.39 -16.47
C ILE A 160 6.17 -6.18 -17.21
N PRO A 161 6.16 -6.17 -18.55
CA PRO A 161 6.70 -5.06 -19.31
C PRO A 161 6.05 -3.72 -18.93
N LYS A 162 6.86 -2.66 -18.75
CA LYS A 162 6.45 -1.30 -18.40
C LYS A 162 5.81 -1.11 -17.02
N GLU A 163 5.85 -2.12 -16.15
CA GLU A 163 5.37 -2.01 -14.77
C GLU A 163 6.53 -1.93 -13.74
N PHE A 164 7.78 -1.76 -14.20
CA PHE A 164 8.94 -1.55 -13.34
C PHE A 164 9.23 -0.06 -13.16
N ASP A 165 9.38 0.35 -11.91
CA ASP A 165 9.73 1.71 -11.52
C ASP A 165 10.97 1.71 -10.62
N ASP A 166 11.99 2.46 -11.00
CA ASP A 166 13.18 2.73 -10.19
C ASP A 166 13.10 4.11 -9.54
N TYR A 167 12.58 4.15 -8.31
CA TYR A 167 12.54 5.37 -7.49
C TYR A 167 13.80 5.58 -6.64
N ILE A 168 14.84 4.78 -6.84
CA ILE A 168 16.17 5.03 -6.29
C ILE A 168 16.91 5.97 -7.23
N SER A 169 16.95 5.66 -8.52
CA SER A 169 17.57 6.49 -9.55
C SER A 169 16.73 7.74 -9.88
N ASN A 170 15.41 7.62 -9.84
CA ASN A 170 14.45 8.71 -10.07
C ASN A 170 13.52 8.91 -8.86
N PRO A 171 14.02 9.53 -7.76
CA PRO A 171 13.23 9.67 -6.53
C PRO A 171 11.97 10.50 -6.75
N LYS A 172 10.88 10.09 -6.07
CA LYS A 172 9.68 10.93 -5.99
C LYS A 172 9.96 12.20 -5.17
N GLY A 173 9.23 13.28 -5.43
CA GLY A 173 9.40 14.56 -4.75
C GLY A 173 9.16 14.57 -3.22
N ASN A 174 8.89 13.39 -2.63
CA ASN A 174 8.69 13.15 -1.21
C ASN A 174 9.79 12.28 -0.57
N TYR A 175 10.99 12.26 -1.15
CA TYR A 175 12.15 11.46 -0.70
C TYR A 175 11.93 9.94 -0.70
N TYR A 176 10.84 9.45 -1.28
CA TYR A 176 10.58 8.02 -1.38
C TYR A 176 11.57 7.36 -2.34
N ARG A 177 12.29 6.36 -1.86
CA ARG A 177 13.24 5.55 -2.62
C ARG A 177 12.88 4.09 -2.51
N SER A 178 12.68 3.42 -3.63
CA SER A 178 12.31 2.01 -3.69
C SER A 178 12.37 1.52 -5.12
N LEU A 179 12.48 0.21 -5.31
CA LEU A 179 12.26 -0.48 -6.58
C LEU A 179 10.87 -1.10 -6.57
N HIS A 180 10.12 -0.95 -7.64
CA HIS A 180 8.74 -1.46 -7.78
C HIS A 180 8.59 -2.28 -9.02
#